data_fc4e184d4c4abcc813c384469f3cc776
#
_entry.id   fc4e184d4c4abcc813c384469f3cc776
#
_cell.length_a   1.000
_cell.length_b   1.000
_cell.length_c   1.000
_cell.angle_alpha   90.00
_cell.angle_beta   90.00
_cell.angle_gamma   90.00
#
_symmetry.space_group_name_H-M   'P 1'
#
loop_
_entity.id
_entity.type
_entity.pdbx_description
1 polymer ?
#
loop_
_entity_poly.entity_id
_entity_poly.type
_entity_poly.pdbx_seq_one_letter_code
_entity_poly.pdbx_strand_id
1 'polypeptide(L)'
;MSRTSIPTALFLLISYLQLAGGTGGGSWSLLQPNIGITAMHMQLLHNDRVIIFDRTDFGPSNLSLLAGNCREDPNDQALQHDCTAHSLEYDITTNSFRPLNILTDTWCSSATVSPDGRLFQTGGFNDGERAVRIFPTCQNLKRDCDWSENPFALSVRRWYATNTILPDGRAVIVGGRRQFNYEFYPKDSNPGVSSLAFLSQTKDPEENNLYPFVYLNIDGNLFIFANNRAILFDYKTNKIVRIYPTIPGSDPRNYPSSGSSVLLPLNVTAAEAEVLVCGGAPKGSFNLASKNATFVKALTTCGRIKITDSSPTWQMETMPVARVMGDMVLLPTGADVLIINGAEAGTAGWELGRNPVLSPVVYRPDRPSGSRFVVQSPSSVPRLYHSTAVLLRDGRVLVGGSNPHIYYNFSGVQYPTELRLEAFSPAYLSRDSSGLRAVIVTEGSALELSYGKEFVLGFNVSLLRSKDVRVTMVMPAFSTHSFSMNQRLLILGSKAVTGSSSPRSSYAVVAAAPASATLAPPGYYMLFVVNEGVPSEGVWVHIQ
;
A
#
# COMPACT_ATOMS: atom_id res chain seq x y z
N MET A 1 28.82 45.06 63.64
CA MET A 1 28.32 45.46 62.32
C MET A 1 28.60 44.31 61.34
N SER A 2 27.67 43.41 61.18
CA SER A 2 27.76 42.22 60.33
C SER A 2 27.08 42.52 59.01
N ARG A 3 27.76 42.41 57.88
CA ARG A 3 27.21 42.47 56.53
C ARG A 3 27.00 41.07 56.03
N THR A 4 25.74 40.68 55.92
CA THR A 4 25.29 39.46 55.27
C THR A 4 25.25 39.68 53.75
N SER A 5 26.01 38.86 53.01
CA SER A 5 25.96 38.79 51.55
C SER A 5 24.94 37.74 51.11
N ILE A 6 23.99 38.16 50.23
CA ILE A 6 23.00 37.31 49.57
C ILE A 6 23.62 36.78 48.28
N PRO A 7 23.57 35.49 47.97
CA PRO A 7 24.02 34.97 46.69
C PRO A 7 22.89 35.13 45.65
N THR A 8 23.21 35.80 44.55
CA THR A 8 22.37 35.95 43.38
C THR A 8 22.35 34.65 42.60
N ALA A 9 21.22 33.93 42.62
CA ALA A 9 21.04 32.76 41.79
C ALA A 9 20.73 33.19 40.36
N LEU A 10 21.61 32.82 39.45
CA LEU A 10 21.50 33.03 38.00
C LEU A 10 20.57 31.96 37.43
N PHE A 11 19.32 32.28 37.14
CA PHE A 11 18.40 31.39 36.38
C PHE A 11 18.78 31.45 34.90
N LEU A 12 19.39 30.39 34.39
CA LEU A 12 19.53 30.13 32.97
C LEU A 12 18.16 29.70 32.41
N LEU A 13 17.48 30.64 31.75
CA LEU A 13 16.33 30.32 30.89
C LEU A 13 16.86 29.61 29.63
N ILE A 14 16.76 28.28 29.60
CA ILE A 14 16.90 27.52 28.38
C ILE A 14 15.61 27.71 27.58
N SER A 15 15.65 28.64 26.63
CA SER A 15 14.58 28.78 25.63
C SER A 15 14.63 27.58 24.70
N TYR A 16 13.71 26.62 24.88
CA TYR A 16 13.38 25.65 23.86
C TYR A 16 12.76 26.40 22.66
N LEU A 17 13.57 26.61 21.63
CA LEU A 17 13.02 26.89 20.31
C LEU A 17 12.23 25.65 19.86
N GLN A 18 10.93 25.63 20.12
CA GLN A 18 10.00 24.80 19.36
C GLN A 18 10.04 25.35 17.93
N LEU A 19 10.73 24.62 17.05
CA LEU A 19 10.48 24.70 15.62
C LEU A 19 8.98 24.38 15.43
N ALA A 20 8.17 25.41 15.28
CA ALA A 20 6.80 25.31 14.81
C ALA A 20 6.85 24.90 13.33
N GLY A 21 7.17 23.66 13.06
CA GLY A 21 6.80 23.00 11.82
C GLY A 21 5.28 22.95 11.83
N GLY A 22 4.64 23.74 10.95
CA GLY A 22 3.20 23.72 10.78
C GLY A 22 2.75 22.28 10.63
N THR A 23 2.01 21.76 11.62
CA THR A 23 1.39 20.45 11.55
C THR A 23 0.39 20.52 10.40
N GLY A 24 0.75 19.92 9.26
CA GLY A 24 -0.18 19.75 8.15
C GLY A 24 -1.38 18.98 8.67
N GLY A 25 -2.59 19.43 8.39
CA GLY A 25 -3.83 18.90 8.93
C GLY A 25 -3.99 17.38 8.84
N GLY A 26 -5.21 16.92 8.86
CA GLY A 26 -5.57 15.51 8.94
C GLY A 26 -5.96 15.11 10.37
N SER A 27 -6.70 14.03 10.48
CA SER A 27 -7.22 13.55 11.76
C SER A 27 -7.33 12.03 11.76
N TRP A 28 -7.36 11.46 12.96
CA TRP A 28 -7.50 10.02 13.16
C TRP A 28 -8.85 9.69 13.78
N SER A 29 -9.40 8.56 13.38
CA SER A 29 -10.61 7.99 13.99
C SER A 29 -10.40 6.49 14.25
N LEU A 30 -10.72 6.05 15.46
CA LEU A 30 -10.81 4.63 15.80
C LEU A 30 -12.08 4.05 15.14
N LEU A 31 -11.94 3.04 14.30
CA LEU A 31 -13.07 2.34 13.67
C LEU A 31 -13.45 1.10 14.47
N GLN A 32 -12.49 0.24 14.76
CA GLN A 32 -12.68 -0.96 15.57
C GLN A 32 -11.63 -1.03 16.68
N PRO A 33 -12.04 -1.23 17.93
CA PRO A 33 -11.11 -1.37 19.06
C PRO A 33 -10.36 -2.72 19.06
N ASN A 34 -10.89 -3.73 18.39
CA ASN A 34 -10.30 -5.05 18.28
C ASN A 34 -10.99 -5.82 17.15
N ILE A 35 -10.24 -6.29 16.15
CA ILE A 35 -10.74 -7.16 15.07
C ILE A 35 -10.31 -8.62 15.24
N GLY A 36 -9.57 -8.92 16.30
CA GLY A 36 -9.15 -10.26 16.67
C GLY A 36 -7.94 -10.83 15.94
N ILE A 37 -7.53 -10.24 14.82
CA ILE A 37 -6.30 -10.58 14.08
C ILE A 37 -5.47 -9.33 13.81
N THR A 38 -4.15 -9.51 13.61
CA THR A 38 -3.32 -8.39 13.14
C THR A 38 -3.49 -8.21 11.64
N ALA A 39 -3.54 -6.97 11.17
CA ALA A 39 -3.70 -6.68 9.75
C ALA A 39 -2.33 -6.67 9.05
N MET A 40 -1.72 -7.84 8.86
CA MET A 40 -0.48 -8.01 8.13
C MET A 40 -0.67 -7.80 6.62
N HIS A 41 -1.85 -8.15 6.10
CA HIS A 41 -2.24 -7.99 4.70
C HIS A 41 -3.62 -7.35 4.62
N MET A 42 -3.80 -6.42 3.68
CA MET A 42 -5.08 -5.78 3.39
C MET A 42 -5.33 -5.65 1.89
N GLN A 43 -6.59 -5.90 1.47
CA GLN A 43 -7.08 -5.62 0.12
C GLN A 43 -8.49 -5.06 0.17
N LEU A 44 -8.70 -3.85 -0.37
CA LEU A 44 -10.03 -3.30 -0.64
C LEU A 44 -10.60 -3.90 -1.93
N LEU A 45 -11.84 -4.40 -1.87
CA LEU A 45 -12.60 -4.91 -3.01
C LEU A 45 -13.68 -3.92 -3.46
N HIS A 46 -14.19 -4.09 -4.69
CA HIS A 46 -15.16 -3.19 -5.32
C HIS A 46 -16.58 -3.21 -4.71
N ASN A 47 -16.79 -4.00 -3.68
CA ASN A 47 -18.03 -4.03 -2.89
C ASN A 47 -17.90 -3.34 -1.53
N ASP A 48 -16.89 -2.46 -1.36
CA ASP A 48 -16.54 -1.76 -0.12
C ASP A 48 -16.22 -2.71 1.05
N ARG A 49 -15.65 -3.90 0.74
CA ARG A 49 -15.14 -4.86 1.70
C ARG A 49 -13.63 -4.84 1.71
N VAL A 50 -13.03 -4.90 2.89
CA VAL A 50 -11.59 -5.09 3.05
C VAL A 50 -11.33 -6.50 3.55
N ILE A 51 -10.57 -7.27 2.77
CA ILE A 51 -10.09 -8.57 3.21
C ILE A 51 -8.80 -8.34 3.97
N ILE A 52 -8.77 -8.81 5.20
CA ILE A 52 -7.65 -8.68 6.14
C ILE A 52 -7.24 -10.08 6.57
N PHE A 53 -5.93 -10.36 6.57
CA PHE A 53 -5.43 -11.64 7.03
C PHE A 53 -4.00 -11.53 7.58
N ASP A 54 -3.65 -12.45 8.45
CA ASP A 54 -2.32 -12.62 8.99
C ASP A 54 -1.73 -13.98 8.58
N ARG A 55 -1.38 -14.86 9.49
CA ARG A 55 -0.69 -16.14 9.26
C ARG A 55 -1.25 -17.21 10.19
N THR A 56 -1.22 -18.46 9.76
CA THR A 56 -1.77 -19.60 10.48
C THR A 56 -0.76 -20.31 11.38
N ASP A 57 0.47 -20.53 10.94
CA ASP A 57 1.51 -21.35 11.58
C ASP A 57 2.10 -20.78 12.90
N PHE A 58 1.39 -19.89 13.60
CA PHE A 58 1.94 -19.15 14.75
C PHE A 58 1.01 -19.10 15.97
N GLY A 59 0.19 -20.14 16.14
CA GLY A 59 -0.73 -20.25 17.26
C GLY A 59 -2.03 -19.46 17.10
N PRO A 60 -2.91 -19.49 18.11
CA PRO A 60 -4.27 -18.98 17.98
C PRO A 60 -4.31 -17.46 17.82
N SER A 61 -5.27 -16.97 17.05
CA SER A 61 -5.66 -15.57 17.03
C SER A 61 -6.64 -15.22 18.16
N ASN A 62 -7.05 -13.96 18.23
CA ASN A 62 -8.07 -13.49 19.17
C ASN A 62 -9.48 -13.38 18.54
N LEU A 63 -9.73 -14.11 17.43
CA LEU A 63 -10.99 -14.16 16.71
C LEU A 63 -11.42 -15.61 16.52
N SER A 64 -12.52 -16.03 17.15
CA SER A 64 -13.04 -17.39 16.96
C SER A 64 -13.66 -17.54 15.56
N LEU A 65 -13.46 -18.70 14.95
CA LEU A 65 -14.23 -19.15 13.80
C LEU A 65 -15.70 -19.39 14.21
N LEU A 66 -16.60 -19.42 13.26
CA LEU A 66 -17.99 -19.74 13.52
C LEU A 66 -18.11 -21.15 14.14
N ALA A 67 -19.06 -21.33 15.03
CA ALA A 67 -19.23 -22.59 15.78
C ALA A 67 -19.27 -23.81 14.85
N GLY A 68 -18.40 -24.78 15.13
CA GLY A 68 -18.22 -26.00 14.36
C GLY A 68 -17.21 -25.93 13.21
N ASN A 69 -16.65 -24.75 12.94
CA ASN A 69 -15.60 -24.59 11.94
C ASN A 69 -14.25 -24.45 12.68
N CYS A 70 -13.44 -25.49 12.63
CA CYS A 70 -12.04 -25.41 13.03
C CYS A 70 -11.17 -25.80 11.84
N ARG A 71 -10.00 -25.21 11.76
CA ARG A 71 -9.00 -25.56 10.78
C ARG A 71 -8.28 -26.83 11.25
N GLU A 72 -8.19 -27.81 10.39
CA GLU A 72 -7.42 -29.03 10.60
C GLU A 72 -6.27 -29.04 9.61
N ASP A 73 -5.06 -28.81 10.08
CA ASP A 73 -3.87 -28.81 9.24
C ASP A 73 -2.71 -29.57 9.92
N PRO A 74 -2.40 -30.79 9.45
CA PRO A 74 -1.31 -31.57 10.00
C PRO A 74 0.08 -30.97 9.72
N ASN A 75 0.20 -30.01 8.81
CA ASN A 75 1.45 -29.35 8.48
C ASN A 75 1.71 -28.11 9.35
N ASP A 76 0.69 -27.58 10.08
CA ASP A 76 0.87 -26.44 10.96
C ASP A 76 1.88 -26.73 12.05
N GLN A 77 2.87 -25.84 12.19
CA GLN A 77 4.00 -26.02 13.10
C GLN A 77 3.68 -25.59 14.54
N ALA A 78 2.56 -24.88 14.76
CA ALA A 78 2.19 -24.34 16.05
C ALA A 78 0.88 -24.92 16.59
N LEU A 79 -0.16 -25.09 15.78
CA LEU A 79 -1.48 -25.50 16.21
C LEU A 79 -2.23 -26.25 15.10
N GLN A 80 -2.14 -27.58 15.08
CA GLN A 80 -2.74 -28.42 14.04
C GLN A 80 -4.28 -28.44 14.06
N HIS A 81 -4.90 -28.23 15.22
CA HIS A 81 -6.34 -28.04 15.39
C HIS A 81 -6.60 -26.63 15.90
N ASP A 82 -7.11 -25.75 15.05
CA ASP A 82 -7.27 -24.34 15.33
C ASP A 82 -8.70 -23.87 15.04
N CYS A 83 -9.39 -23.43 16.10
CA CYS A 83 -10.75 -22.89 16.03
C CYS A 83 -10.76 -21.35 15.99
N THR A 84 -9.60 -20.72 15.69
CA THR A 84 -9.48 -19.27 15.52
C THR A 84 -9.27 -18.88 14.06
N ALA A 85 -9.74 -17.68 13.70
CA ALA A 85 -9.63 -17.15 12.35
C ALA A 85 -8.31 -16.41 12.15
N HIS A 86 -7.69 -16.59 10.99
CA HIS A 86 -6.51 -15.83 10.53
C HIS A 86 -6.83 -14.96 9.31
N SER A 87 -8.11 -14.87 8.96
CA SER A 87 -8.62 -13.97 7.93
C SER A 87 -10.00 -13.45 8.34
N LEU A 88 -10.33 -12.25 7.90
CA LEU A 88 -11.65 -11.65 8.10
C LEU A 88 -12.04 -10.77 6.92
N GLU A 89 -13.33 -10.56 6.73
CA GLU A 89 -13.92 -9.56 5.84
C GLU A 89 -14.48 -8.41 6.67
N TYR A 90 -13.94 -7.22 6.47
CA TYR A 90 -14.38 -5.99 7.12
C TYR A 90 -15.28 -5.18 6.19
N ASP A 91 -16.49 -4.86 6.63
CA ASP A 91 -17.44 -4.00 5.94
C ASP A 91 -17.27 -2.55 6.35
N ILE A 92 -16.81 -1.71 5.43
CA ILE A 92 -16.58 -0.28 5.68
C ILE A 92 -17.90 0.45 5.95
N THR A 93 -18.98 0.05 5.27
CA THR A 93 -20.27 0.75 5.34
C THR A 93 -20.96 0.56 6.70
N THR A 94 -20.93 -0.66 7.21
CA THR A 94 -21.56 -1.01 8.50
C THR A 94 -20.60 -0.96 9.67
N ASN A 95 -19.30 -0.76 9.42
CA ASN A 95 -18.22 -0.84 10.40
C ASN A 95 -18.26 -2.16 11.20
N SER A 96 -18.46 -3.27 10.51
CA SER A 96 -18.53 -4.61 11.10
C SER A 96 -17.61 -5.58 10.36
N PHE A 97 -17.31 -6.73 10.97
CA PHE A 97 -16.47 -7.75 10.35
C PHE A 97 -16.98 -9.15 10.65
N ARG A 98 -16.59 -10.11 9.82
CA ARG A 98 -16.82 -11.53 10.03
C ARG A 98 -15.54 -12.34 9.86
N PRO A 99 -15.35 -13.42 10.61
CA PRO A 99 -14.23 -14.34 10.42
C PRO A 99 -14.35 -15.08 9.08
N LEU A 100 -13.20 -15.38 8.49
CA LEU A 100 -13.04 -16.22 7.31
C LEU A 100 -12.14 -17.40 7.66
N ASN A 101 -12.40 -18.54 7.02
CA ASN A 101 -11.59 -19.75 7.19
C ASN A 101 -10.52 -19.81 6.10
N ILE A 102 -9.26 -19.72 6.48
CA ILE A 102 -8.11 -19.90 5.60
C ILE A 102 -7.30 -21.10 6.10
N LEU A 103 -6.95 -22.02 5.20
CA LEU A 103 -6.34 -23.30 5.58
C LEU A 103 -4.82 -23.19 5.65
N THR A 104 -4.17 -22.90 4.52
CA THR A 104 -2.71 -22.92 4.37
C THR A 104 -2.08 -21.59 4.78
N ASP A 105 -0.80 -21.60 5.24
CA ASP A 105 -0.16 -20.41 5.81
C ASP A 105 0.06 -19.30 4.78
N THR A 106 -0.43 -18.12 5.13
CA THR A 106 -0.39 -16.89 4.35
C THR A 106 0.78 -15.98 4.68
N TRP A 107 1.65 -16.36 5.60
CA TRP A 107 2.74 -15.48 6.05
C TRP A 107 3.61 -15.01 4.90
N CYS A 108 3.72 -13.68 4.77
CA CYS A 108 4.50 -13.03 3.71
C CYS A 108 4.11 -13.47 2.29
N SER A 109 2.83 -13.71 2.07
CA SER A 109 2.23 -13.96 0.76
C SER A 109 2.07 -12.68 -0.07
N SER A 110 1.59 -12.80 -1.28
CA SER A 110 1.27 -11.70 -2.18
C SER A 110 -0.12 -11.89 -2.81
N ALA A 111 -0.70 -10.82 -3.34
CA ALA A 111 -2.00 -10.92 -3.97
C ALA A 111 -2.23 -9.89 -5.09
N THR A 112 -3.29 -10.11 -5.86
CA THR A 112 -3.86 -9.18 -6.85
C THR A 112 -5.34 -9.45 -7.01
N VAL A 113 -6.09 -8.43 -7.41
CA VAL A 113 -7.49 -8.58 -7.80
C VAL A 113 -7.56 -8.85 -9.31
N SER A 114 -8.30 -9.89 -9.70
CA SER A 114 -8.54 -10.23 -11.09
C SER A 114 -9.50 -9.24 -11.76
N PRO A 115 -9.58 -9.23 -13.10
CA PRO A 115 -10.50 -8.36 -13.82
C PRO A 115 -11.97 -8.47 -13.38
N ASP A 116 -12.41 -9.65 -13.00
CA ASP A 116 -13.78 -9.92 -12.50
C ASP A 116 -13.97 -9.60 -11.01
N GLY A 117 -12.97 -9.01 -10.35
CA GLY A 117 -13.04 -8.52 -8.97
C GLY A 117 -12.72 -9.55 -7.87
N ARG A 118 -12.36 -10.80 -8.23
CA ARG A 118 -11.93 -11.81 -7.23
C ARG A 118 -10.51 -11.52 -6.73
N LEU A 119 -10.26 -11.73 -5.47
CA LEU A 119 -8.92 -11.63 -4.90
C LEU A 119 -8.16 -12.95 -5.11
N PHE A 120 -7.02 -12.90 -5.78
CA PHE A 120 -6.05 -13.99 -5.92
C PHE A 120 -4.88 -13.75 -4.97
N GLN A 121 -4.79 -14.55 -3.93
CA GLN A 121 -3.68 -14.56 -3.00
C GLN A 121 -2.77 -15.74 -3.31
N THR A 122 -1.46 -15.53 -3.34
CA THR A 122 -0.48 -16.51 -3.80
C THR A 122 0.68 -16.66 -2.85
N GLY A 123 1.14 -17.89 -2.68
CA GLY A 123 2.29 -18.18 -1.84
C GLY A 123 2.01 -18.04 -0.33
N GLY A 124 3.06 -17.91 0.43
CA GLY A 124 3.06 -17.89 1.89
C GLY A 124 4.24 -18.68 2.43
N PHE A 125 4.11 -19.19 3.63
CA PHE A 125 5.12 -19.98 4.31
C PHE A 125 4.69 -21.44 4.41
N ASN A 126 5.61 -22.35 4.69
CA ASN A 126 5.39 -23.77 4.94
C ASN A 126 4.50 -24.44 3.87
N ASP A 127 3.30 -24.89 4.23
CA ASP A 127 2.31 -25.52 3.32
C ASP A 127 1.69 -24.51 2.35
N GLY A 128 1.69 -23.21 2.70
CA GLY A 128 1.21 -22.13 1.86
C GLY A 128 2.14 -21.72 0.71
N GLU A 129 3.40 -22.17 0.68
CA GLU A 129 4.41 -21.66 -0.25
C GLU A 129 4.05 -21.81 -1.74
N ARG A 130 3.22 -22.81 -2.10
CA ARG A 130 2.77 -23.07 -3.47
C ARG A 130 1.26 -22.91 -3.66
N ALA A 131 0.57 -22.42 -2.62
CA ALA A 131 -0.87 -22.24 -2.64
C ALA A 131 -1.29 -21.03 -3.49
N VAL A 132 -2.46 -21.18 -4.11
CA VAL A 132 -3.28 -20.08 -4.61
C VAL A 132 -4.60 -20.14 -3.90
N ARG A 133 -5.01 -19.02 -3.31
CA ARG A 133 -6.27 -18.85 -2.60
C ARG A 133 -7.09 -17.81 -3.32
N ILE A 134 -8.37 -18.11 -3.54
CA ILE A 134 -9.30 -17.24 -4.25
C ILE A 134 -10.41 -16.83 -3.29
N PHE A 135 -10.56 -15.54 -3.11
CA PHE A 135 -11.70 -14.99 -2.40
C PHE A 135 -12.67 -14.37 -3.42
N PRO A 136 -13.93 -14.87 -3.50
CA PRO A 136 -14.92 -14.36 -4.45
C PRO A 136 -15.45 -13.01 -3.98
N THR A 137 -16.06 -12.26 -4.90
CA THR A 137 -16.81 -11.06 -4.54
C THR A 137 -18.16 -11.44 -3.97
N CYS A 138 -18.30 -11.33 -2.67
CA CYS A 138 -19.53 -11.67 -1.97
C CYS A 138 -20.58 -10.56 -2.11
N GLN A 139 -21.68 -10.83 -2.75
CA GLN A 139 -22.78 -9.85 -2.88
C GLN A 139 -23.64 -9.73 -1.61
N ASN A 140 -23.67 -10.77 -0.79
CA ASN A 140 -24.36 -10.80 0.50
C ASN A 140 -23.45 -11.45 1.53
N LEU A 141 -23.59 -11.12 2.82
CA LEU A 141 -22.89 -11.76 3.94
C LEU A 141 -23.36 -13.22 4.13
N LYS A 142 -23.41 -14.02 3.05
CA LYS A 142 -23.74 -15.42 3.14
C LYS A 142 -22.59 -16.16 3.81
N ARG A 143 -22.92 -17.10 4.69
CA ARG A 143 -21.97 -17.97 5.40
C ARG A 143 -21.08 -18.78 4.44
N ASP A 144 -21.55 -19.00 3.21
CA ASP A 144 -20.89 -19.83 2.19
C ASP A 144 -19.85 -19.07 1.36
N CYS A 145 -19.69 -17.75 1.57
CA CYS A 145 -18.70 -16.95 0.87
C CYS A 145 -17.39 -16.89 1.68
N ASP A 146 -16.43 -17.70 1.32
CA ASP A 146 -15.15 -17.87 2.01
C ASP A 146 -14.04 -18.17 1.02
N TRP A 147 -12.82 -18.35 1.49
CA TRP A 147 -11.67 -18.71 0.67
C TRP A 147 -11.85 -20.09 0.03
N SER A 148 -11.42 -20.21 -1.22
CA SER A 148 -11.15 -21.49 -1.88
C SER A 148 -9.66 -21.61 -2.16
N GLU A 149 -9.06 -22.77 -1.86
CA GLU A 149 -7.61 -22.94 -1.92
C GLU A 149 -7.20 -24.11 -2.80
N ASN A 150 -6.10 -23.89 -3.55
CA ASN A 150 -5.34 -24.94 -4.23
C ASN A 150 -3.89 -24.88 -3.73
N PRO A 151 -3.47 -25.82 -2.85
CA PRO A 151 -2.16 -25.78 -2.21
C PRO A 151 -0.97 -26.06 -3.15
N PHE A 152 -1.23 -26.54 -4.38
CA PHE A 152 -0.20 -26.89 -5.35
C PHE A 152 -0.34 -26.15 -6.69
N ALA A 153 -1.05 -25.04 -6.72
CA ALA A 153 -1.30 -24.28 -7.94
C ALA A 153 -0.05 -23.63 -8.53
N LEU A 154 0.90 -23.21 -7.70
CA LEU A 154 2.14 -22.58 -8.16
C LEU A 154 3.20 -23.64 -8.51
N SER A 155 4.06 -23.31 -9.47
CA SER A 155 5.13 -24.20 -9.93
C SER A 155 6.28 -24.29 -8.94
N VAL A 156 6.58 -23.19 -8.23
CA VAL A 156 7.64 -23.08 -7.21
C VAL A 156 7.12 -22.36 -5.97
N ARG A 157 7.92 -22.40 -4.92
CA ARG A 157 7.64 -21.74 -3.65
C ARG A 157 7.65 -20.21 -3.80
N ARG A 158 6.68 -19.49 -3.21
CA ARG A 158 6.51 -18.04 -3.33
C ARG A 158 6.36 -17.37 -1.96
N TRP A 159 7.35 -17.52 -1.10
CA TRP A 159 7.45 -16.78 0.15
C TRP A 159 8.18 -15.46 -0.10
N TYR A 160 7.57 -14.29 0.21
CA TYR A 160 8.07 -12.95 -0.11
C TYR A 160 8.14 -12.62 -1.62
N ALA A 161 7.21 -13.12 -2.40
CA ALA A 161 7.08 -12.75 -3.82
C ALA A 161 6.25 -11.48 -4.01
N THR A 162 6.25 -10.93 -5.21
CA THR A 162 5.42 -9.79 -5.61
C THR A 162 4.49 -10.17 -6.75
N ASN A 163 3.20 -9.85 -6.61
CA ASN A 163 2.20 -9.99 -7.68
C ASN A 163 1.97 -8.66 -8.39
N THR A 164 1.87 -8.70 -9.71
CA THR A 164 1.50 -7.55 -10.54
C THR A 164 0.50 -7.97 -11.60
N ILE A 165 -0.64 -7.26 -11.68
CA ILE A 165 -1.64 -7.46 -12.72
C ILE A 165 -1.10 -6.98 -14.08
N LEU A 166 -1.38 -7.76 -15.12
CA LEU A 166 -0.93 -7.51 -16.49
C LEU A 166 -2.08 -7.04 -17.38
N PRO A 167 -1.79 -6.47 -18.55
CA PRO A 167 -2.81 -6.00 -19.50
C PRO A 167 -3.78 -7.09 -20.00
N ASP A 168 -3.37 -8.35 -19.95
CA ASP A 168 -4.20 -9.51 -20.32
C ASP A 168 -5.03 -10.06 -19.15
N GLY A 169 -4.99 -9.40 -17.99
CA GLY A 169 -5.74 -9.80 -16.79
C GLY A 169 -5.10 -10.91 -15.96
N ARG A 170 -3.95 -11.45 -16.38
CA ARG A 170 -3.17 -12.39 -15.55
C ARG A 170 -2.31 -11.65 -14.53
N ALA A 171 -1.97 -12.31 -13.45
CA ALA A 171 -0.94 -11.88 -12.54
C ALA A 171 0.43 -12.46 -12.94
N VAL A 172 1.48 -11.65 -12.94
CA VAL A 172 2.86 -12.12 -12.89
C VAL A 172 3.30 -12.17 -11.42
N ILE A 173 3.89 -13.28 -11.01
CA ILE A 173 4.41 -13.53 -9.66
C ILE A 173 5.92 -13.53 -9.76
N VAL A 174 6.57 -12.50 -9.18
CA VAL A 174 8.00 -12.25 -9.34
C VAL A 174 8.74 -12.57 -8.06
N GLY A 175 9.75 -13.41 -8.14
CA GLY A 175 10.67 -13.71 -7.05
C GLY A 175 10.09 -14.60 -5.96
N GLY A 176 10.41 -14.28 -4.74
CA GLY A 176 10.23 -15.07 -3.54
C GLY A 176 11.59 -15.45 -2.94
N ARG A 177 11.61 -15.92 -1.70
CA ARG A 177 12.86 -16.27 -1.03
C ARG A 177 13.61 -17.37 -1.76
N ARG A 178 14.79 -17.08 -2.24
CA ARG A 178 15.65 -17.98 -3.05
C ARG A 178 15.02 -18.42 -4.39
N GLN A 179 14.05 -17.65 -4.88
CA GLN A 179 13.44 -17.84 -6.20
C GLN A 179 13.87 -16.70 -7.13
N PHE A 180 14.72 -17.02 -8.10
CA PHE A 180 15.27 -16.04 -9.06
C PHE A 180 14.60 -16.22 -10.43
N ASN A 181 13.25 -16.21 -10.39
CA ASN A 181 12.39 -16.52 -11.51
C ASN A 181 11.02 -15.83 -11.33
N TYR A 182 10.16 -15.98 -12.33
CA TYR A 182 8.76 -15.54 -12.28
C TYR A 182 7.86 -16.59 -12.94
N GLU A 183 6.57 -16.53 -12.63
CA GLU A 183 5.51 -17.32 -13.26
C GLU A 183 4.22 -16.51 -13.37
N PHE A 184 3.24 -17.01 -14.12
CA PHE A 184 1.96 -16.36 -14.32
C PHE A 184 0.82 -17.14 -13.65
N TYR A 185 -0.22 -16.39 -13.21
CA TYR A 185 -1.46 -17.00 -12.76
C TYR A 185 -2.67 -16.17 -13.29
N PRO A 186 -3.74 -16.79 -13.82
CA PRO A 186 -3.83 -18.21 -14.17
C PRO A 186 -2.70 -18.67 -15.10
N LYS A 187 -2.35 -19.96 -15.03
CA LYS A 187 -1.35 -20.55 -15.92
C LYS A 187 -1.87 -20.64 -17.34
N ASP A 188 -1.01 -20.40 -18.31
CA ASP A 188 -1.25 -20.66 -19.72
C ASP A 188 -0.86 -22.09 -20.12
N SER A 189 -0.83 -22.35 -21.43
CA SER A 189 -0.44 -23.65 -21.99
C SER A 189 1.01 -24.05 -21.68
N ASN A 190 1.87 -23.10 -21.26
CA ASN A 190 3.24 -23.36 -20.81
C ASN A 190 3.40 -22.98 -19.32
N PRO A 191 3.03 -23.88 -18.39
CA PRO A 191 2.94 -23.61 -16.96
C PRO A 191 4.29 -23.50 -16.24
N GLY A 192 5.40 -23.39 -16.97
CA GLY A 192 6.75 -23.33 -16.41
C GLY A 192 7.07 -22.02 -15.72
N VAL A 193 8.21 -21.99 -15.02
CA VAL A 193 8.83 -20.77 -14.50
C VAL A 193 9.87 -20.24 -15.47
N SER A 194 9.96 -18.92 -15.58
CA SER A 194 10.97 -18.24 -16.38
C SER A 194 12.05 -17.66 -15.48
N SER A 195 13.32 -17.89 -15.80
CA SER A 195 14.46 -17.38 -15.03
C SER A 195 14.55 -15.85 -15.14
N LEU A 196 14.90 -15.19 -14.03
CA LEU A 196 15.19 -13.77 -13.97
C LEU A 196 16.49 -13.55 -13.19
N ALA A 197 17.62 -13.63 -13.92
CA ALA A 197 18.97 -13.57 -13.35
C ALA A 197 19.23 -12.28 -12.54
N PHE A 198 18.52 -11.19 -12.83
CA PHE A 198 18.59 -9.93 -12.07
C PHE A 198 18.32 -10.13 -10.57
N LEU A 199 17.39 -11.02 -10.21
CA LEU A 199 17.08 -11.30 -8.80
C LEU A 199 18.24 -12.01 -8.08
N SER A 200 18.96 -12.91 -8.75
CA SER A 200 20.17 -13.54 -8.17
C SER A 200 21.33 -12.56 -8.04
N GLN A 201 21.47 -11.64 -9.01
CA GLN A 201 22.50 -10.61 -9.02
C GLN A 201 22.29 -9.51 -7.96
N THR A 202 21.09 -9.34 -7.47
CA THR A 202 20.72 -8.34 -6.45
C THR A 202 20.60 -8.94 -5.05
N LYS A 203 20.78 -10.25 -4.91
CA LYS A 203 20.84 -10.90 -3.61
C LYS A 203 22.13 -10.50 -2.86
N ASP A 204 21.98 -10.17 -1.58
CA ASP A 204 23.07 -9.97 -0.64
C ASP A 204 22.97 -10.95 0.55
N PRO A 205 23.91 -10.95 1.51
CA PRO A 205 23.89 -11.87 2.66
C PRO A 205 22.64 -11.75 3.56
N GLU A 206 21.94 -10.62 3.54
CA GLU A 206 20.71 -10.35 4.29
C GLU A 206 19.44 -10.59 3.47
N GLU A 207 19.59 -11.05 2.22
CA GLU A 207 18.51 -11.28 1.26
C GLU A 207 17.63 -10.02 1.02
N ASN A 208 18.23 -8.79 0.99
CA ASN A 208 17.54 -7.50 0.81
C ASN A 208 16.92 -7.29 -0.58
N ASN A 209 16.53 -8.34 -1.27
CA ASN A 209 15.85 -8.31 -2.56
C ASN A 209 14.50 -9.07 -2.55
N LEU A 210 13.95 -9.31 -1.36
CA LEU A 210 12.63 -9.89 -1.17
C LEU A 210 11.56 -8.83 -1.37
N TYR A 211 10.35 -9.24 -1.82
CA TYR A 211 9.29 -8.31 -2.24
C TYR A 211 9.84 -7.25 -3.22
N PRO A 212 10.41 -7.64 -4.38
CA PRO A 212 10.87 -6.66 -5.37
C PRO A 212 9.73 -5.71 -5.72
N PHE A 213 10.03 -4.40 -5.86
CA PHE A 213 9.02 -3.45 -6.32
C PHE A 213 8.82 -3.63 -7.83
N VAL A 214 7.61 -4.02 -8.23
CA VAL A 214 7.28 -4.32 -9.64
C VAL A 214 6.13 -3.43 -10.09
N TYR A 215 6.34 -2.71 -11.20
CA TYR A 215 5.33 -1.84 -11.80
C TYR A 215 5.21 -2.09 -13.29
N LEU A 216 3.97 -2.19 -13.77
CA LEU A 216 3.68 -2.16 -15.21
C LEU A 216 3.94 -0.74 -15.74
N ASN A 217 4.95 -0.60 -16.59
CA ASN A 217 5.27 0.65 -17.26
C ASN A 217 4.28 0.94 -18.40
N ILE A 218 4.21 2.21 -18.84
CA ILE A 218 3.30 2.66 -19.91
C ILE A 218 3.60 2.07 -21.29
N ASP A 219 4.78 1.48 -21.49
CA ASP A 219 5.19 0.73 -22.70
C ASP A 219 4.84 -0.76 -22.65
N GLY A 220 4.25 -1.24 -21.55
CA GLY A 220 3.88 -2.63 -21.35
C GLY A 220 4.98 -3.53 -20.78
N ASN A 221 6.18 -3.00 -20.54
CA ASN A 221 7.26 -3.70 -19.85
C ASN A 221 7.10 -3.57 -18.32
N LEU A 222 7.85 -4.35 -17.56
CA LEU A 222 7.87 -4.27 -16.10
C LEU A 222 9.10 -3.49 -15.63
N PHE A 223 8.88 -2.42 -14.86
CA PHE A 223 9.93 -1.86 -14.02
C PHE A 223 10.07 -2.75 -12.78
N ILE A 224 11.27 -3.28 -12.54
CA ILE A 224 11.56 -4.14 -11.39
C ILE A 224 12.74 -3.55 -10.63
N PHE A 225 12.49 -3.21 -9.35
CA PHE A 225 13.50 -2.74 -8.42
C PHE A 225 13.75 -3.81 -7.35
N ALA A 226 15.01 -4.22 -7.19
CA ALA A 226 15.43 -5.19 -6.19
C ALA A 226 16.75 -4.77 -5.52
N ASN A 227 16.80 -4.80 -4.21
CA ASN A 227 17.88 -4.32 -3.37
C ASN A 227 18.08 -2.79 -3.53
N ASN A 228 18.99 -2.35 -4.38
CA ASN A 228 19.29 -0.95 -4.70
C ASN A 228 19.41 -0.69 -6.22
N ARG A 229 18.98 -1.62 -7.03
CA ARG A 229 19.09 -1.62 -8.49
C ARG A 229 17.72 -1.79 -9.14
N ALA A 230 17.61 -1.34 -10.39
CA ALA A 230 16.38 -1.50 -11.16
C ALA A 230 16.65 -1.86 -12.62
N ILE A 231 15.66 -2.53 -13.23
CA ILE A 231 15.63 -2.86 -14.67
C ILE A 231 14.26 -2.54 -15.25
N LEU A 232 14.22 -2.35 -16.57
CA LEU A 232 13.02 -2.47 -17.39
C LEU A 232 13.05 -3.84 -18.07
N PHE A 233 12.01 -4.62 -17.89
CA PHE A 233 11.98 -6.03 -18.27
C PHE A 233 10.79 -6.34 -19.17
N ASP A 234 11.07 -6.84 -20.36
CA ASP A 234 10.07 -7.41 -21.25
C ASP A 234 9.78 -8.86 -20.85
N TYR A 235 8.70 -9.04 -20.12
CA TYR A 235 8.27 -10.35 -19.64
C TYR A 235 7.73 -11.27 -20.75
N LYS A 236 7.36 -10.70 -21.92
CA LYS A 236 6.85 -11.46 -23.07
C LYS A 236 7.97 -12.18 -23.81
N THR A 237 9.12 -11.52 -23.92
CA THR A 237 10.31 -12.06 -24.59
C THR A 237 11.41 -12.51 -23.62
N ASN A 238 11.18 -12.37 -22.30
CA ASN A 238 12.15 -12.66 -21.23
C ASN A 238 13.48 -11.91 -21.41
N LYS A 239 13.42 -10.59 -21.73
CA LYS A 239 14.61 -9.77 -21.98
C LYS A 239 14.66 -8.54 -21.08
N ILE A 240 15.85 -8.21 -20.60
CA ILE A 240 16.12 -6.91 -19.99
C ILE A 240 16.23 -5.88 -21.12
N VAL A 241 15.29 -4.93 -21.14
CA VAL A 241 15.24 -3.83 -22.13
C VAL A 241 16.20 -2.70 -21.73
N ARG A 242 16.29 -2.45 -20.39
CA ARG A 242 17.12 -1.38 -19.84
C ARG A 242 17.60 -1.72 -18.44
N ILE A 243 18.80 -1.29 -18.10
CA ILE A 243 19.32 -1.26 -16.73
C ILE A 243 19.36 0.20 -16.29
N TYR A 244 18.74 0.49 -15.15
CA TYR A 244 18.76 1.82 -14.56
C TYR A 244 20.00 2.05 -13.70
N PRO A 245 20.42 3.30 -13.44
CA PRO A 245 21.47 3.58 -12.49
C PRO A 245 21.10 3.08 -11.09
N THR A 246 22.08 2.63 -10.32
CA THR A 246 21.90 2.28 -8.90
C THR A 246 21.40 3.51 -8.13
N ILE A 247 20.46 3.33 -7.20
CA ILE A 247 20.03 4.43 -6.34
C ILE A 247 21.20 4.94 -5.52
N PRO A 248 21.45 6.26 -5.44
CA PRO A 248 22.55 6.85 -4.66
C PRO A 248 22.52 6.45 -3.18
N GLY A 249 23.71 6.27 -2.58
CA GLY A 249 23.88 5.79 -1.21
C GLY A 249 24.10 4.29 -1.13
N SER A 250 23.71 3.52 -2.15
CA SER A 250 23.90 2.06 -2.27
C SER A 250 23.25 1.22 -1.17
N ASP A 251 22.39 1.81 -0.33
CA ASP A 251 21.61 1.09 0.66
C ASP A 251 20.46 0.31 0.03
N PRO A 252 20.14 -0.88 0.53
CA PRO A 252 19.01 -1.65 0.05
C PRO A 252 17.67 -1.01 0.44
N ARG A 253 16.61 -1.29 -0.34
CA ARG A 253 15.28 -0.72 -0.11
C ARG A 253 14.17 -1.77 0.01
N ASN A 254 14.44 -3.01 -0.38
CA ASN A 254 13.46 -4.09 -0.26
C ASN A 254 13.58 -4.81 1.09
N TYR A 255 12.62 -5.69 1.40
CA TYR A 255 12.62 -6.49 2.61
C TYR A 255 13.92 -7.33 2.74
N PRO A 256 14.51 -7.43 3.93
CA PRO A 256 14.10 -6.90 5.23
C PRO A 256 14.48 -5.43 5.49
N SER A 257 15.25 -4.77 4.62
CA SER A 257 15.54 -3.33 4.76
C SER A 257 14.28 -2.45 4.70
N SER A 258 13.22 -2.91 4.04
CA SER A 258 11.85 -2.41 4.06
C SER A 258 11.70 -0.89 3.98
N GLY A 259 12.26 -0.31 2.93
CA GLY A 259 11.77 0.94 2.36
C GLY A 259 10.40 0.70 1.70
N SER A 260 9.81 1.73 1.17
CA SER A 260 8.56 1.66 0.42
C SER A 260 8.69 2.34 -0.94
N SER A 261 7.80 2.01 -1.88
CA SER A 261 7.82 2.55 -3.23
C SER A 261 6.42 2.74 -3.79
N VAL A 262 6.29 3.69 -4.73
CA VAL A 262 5.08 3.87 -5.56
C VAL A 262 5.47 4.23 -6.99
N LEU A 263 4.66 3.78 -7.95
CA LEU A 263 4.54 4.41 -9.25
C LEU A 263 3.73 5.69 -9.06
N LEU A 264 4.33 6.86 -9.32
CA LEU A 264 3.63 8.14 -9.18
C LEU A 264 2.43 8.25 -10.13
N PRO A 265 1.44 9.09 -9.83
CA PRO A 265 0.25 9.24 -10.66
C PRO A 265 0.58 9.41 -12.14
N LEU A 266 -0.06 8.62 -12.99
CA LEU A 266 0.10 8.66 -14.42
C LEU A 266 -0.90 9.65 -15.05
N ASN A 267 -0.41 10.67 -15.72
CA ASN A 267 -1.26 11.46 -16.58
C ASN A 267 -1.44 10.69 -17.91
N VAL A 268 -2.67 10.26 -18.21
CA VAL A 268 -2.95 9.44 -19.40
C VAL A 268 -2.69 10.16 -20.73
N THR A 269 -2.55 11.49 -20.70
CA THR A 269 -2.20 12.31 -21.88
C THR A 269 -0.68 12.55 -22.01
N ALA A 270 0.11 12.26 -20.97
CA ALA A 270 1.56 12.39 -20.99
C ALA A 270 2.21 11.00 -21.12
N ALA A 271 3.25 10.90 -21.95
CA ALA A 271 4.00 9.66 -22.14
C ALA A 271 5.12 9.50 -21.09
N GLU A 272 4.82 9.81 -19.82
CA GLU A 272 5.79 9.82 -18.73
C GLU A 272 5.36 8.93 -17.57
N ALA A 273 6.33 8.24 -16.97
CA ALA A 273 6.14 7.47 -15.76
C ALA A 273 7.34 7.66 -14.83
N GLU A 274 7.05 7.85 -13.54
CA GLU A 274 8.04 8.07 -12.51
C GLU A 274 7.82 7.11 -11.34
N VAL A 275 8.92 6.65 -10.74
CA VAL A 275 8.90 5.81 -9.54
C VAL A 275 9.57 6.56 -8.40
N LEU A 276 8.96 6.52 -7.24
CA LEU A 276 9.49 7.05 -5.98
C LEU A 276 9.80 5.88 -5.04
N VAL A 277 11.00 5.87 -4.45
CA VAL A 277 11.47 4.88 -3.46
C VAL A 277 11.96 5.62 -2.23
N CYS A 278 11.40 5.36 -1.05
CA CYS A 278 11.70 6.09 0.19
C CYS A 278 12.07 5.19 1.36
N GLY A 279 12.95 5.68 2.22
CA GLY A 279 13.25 5.04 3.51
C GLY A 279 13.94 3.68 3.36
N GLY A 280 13.78 2.86 4.38
CA GLY A 280 14.44 1.58 4.54
C GLY A 280 15.55 1.61 5.59
N ALA A 281 16.14 0.46 5.89
CA ALA A 281 17.27 0.35 6.81
C ALA A 281 18.59 0.35 6.03
N PRO A 282 19.65 0.98 6.55
CA PRO A 282 20.98 0.89 5.96
C PRO A 282 21.48 -0.55 5.83
N LYS A 283 22.38 -0.78 4.89
CA LYS A 283 23.01 -2.08 4.67
C LYS A 283 23.63 -2.62 5.97
N GLY A 284 23.39 -3.89 6.28
CA GLY A 284 23.90 -4.54 7.50
C GLY A 284 22.98 -4.43 8.71
N SER A 285 21.91 -3.62 8.64
CA SER A 285 21.00 -3.37 9.77
C SER A 285 20.31 -4.63 10.29
N PHE A 286 19.95 -5.58 9.43
CA PHE A 286 19.31 -6.82 9.84
C PHE A 286 20.25 -7.66 10.74
N ASN A 287 21.48 -7.85 10.35
CA ASN A 287 22.46 -8.57 11.15
C ASN A 287 22.79 -7.84 12.47
N LEU A 288 22.93 -6.52 12.44
CA LEU A 288 23.17 -5.71 13.64
C LEU A 288 22.01 -5.81 14.63
N ALA A 289 20.77 -5.69 14.17
CA ALA A 289 19.60 -5.78 15.02
C ALA A 289 19.38 -7.20 15.56
N SER A 290 19.43 -8.23 14.69
CA SER A 290 19.09 -9.60 15.06
C SER A 290 20.17 -10.31 15.88
N LYS A 291 21.44 -10.00 15.68
CA LYS A 291 22.56 -10.67 16.37
C LYS A 291 23.11 -9.86 17.55
N ASN A 292 23.08 -8.54 17.45
CA ASN A 292 23.77 -7.65 18.38
C ASN A 292 22.84 -6.69 19.12
N ALA A 293 21.50 -6.78 18.89
CA ALA A 293 20.50 -5.85 19.42
C ALA A 293 20.85 -4.36 19.15
N THR A 294 21.53 -4.09 18.03
CA THR A 294 21.93 -2.74 17.62
C THR A 294 20.97 -2.22 16.55
N PHE A 295 20.16 -1.23 16.91
CA PHE A 295 19.10 -0.68 16.05
C PHE A 295 19.60 0.59 15.36
N VAL A 296 20.05 0.44 14.12
CA VAL A 296 20.58 1.55 13.32
C VAL A 296 19.45 2.48 12.90
N LYS A 297 19.70 3.79 12.88
CA LYS A 297 18.74 4.79 12.39
C LYS A 297 18.36 4.48 10.93
N ALA A 298 17.07 4.49 10.63
CA ALA A 298 16.54 4.29 9.30
C ALA A 298 16.94 5.43 8.35
N LEU A 299 16.79 5.18 7.04
CA LEU A 299 17.11 6.16 6.01
C LEU A 299 16.04 7.25 5.95
N THR A 300 16.49 8.48 5.74
CA THR A 300 15.62 9.64 5.45
C THR A 300 15.49 9.89 3.95
N THR A 301 16.26 9.20 3.12
CA THR A 301 16.36 9.49 1.70
C THR A 301 15.22 8.90 0.90
N CYS A 302 14.70 9.70 -0.05
CA CYS A 302 13.84 9.29 -1.14
C CYS A 302 14.58 9.46 -2.46
N GLY A 303 14.49 8.48 -3.35
CA GLY A 303 14.92 8.59 -4.73
C GLY A 303 13.72 8.62 -5.66
N ARG A 304 13.65 9.58 -6.58
CA ARG A 304 12.66 9.68 -7.65
C ARG A 304 13.35 9.51 -8.98
N ILE A 305 12.79 8.69 -9.86
CA ILE A 305 13.35 8.45 -11.20
C ILE A 305 12.24 8.45 -12.25
N LYS A 306 12.45 9.20 -13.34
CA LYS A 306 11.58 9.14 -14.53
C LYS A 306 12.04 7.94 -15.38
N ILE A 307 11.28 6.83 -15.28
CA ILE A 307 11.64 5.56 -15.89
C ILE A 307 11.50 5.56 -17.42
N THR A 308 10.78 6.53 -17.96
CA THR A 308 10.57 6.74 -19.41
C THR A 308 11.61 7.64 -20.08
N ASP A 309 12.45 8.32 -19.31
CA ASP A 309 13.53 9.15 -19.87
C ASP A 309 14.51 8.33 -20.69
N SER A 310 15.12 8.94 -21.70
CA SER A 310 16.20 8.34 -22.49
C SER A 310 17.49 8.13 -21.66
N SER A 311 17.77 9.05 -20.72
CA SER A 311 18.90 9.02 -19.79
C SER A 311 18.42 9.22 -18.34
N PRO A 312 17.74 8.22 -17.76
CA PRO A 312 17.11 8.35 -16.46
C PRO A 312 18.15 8.53 -15.35
N THR A 313 17.88 9.45 -14.43
CA THR A 313 18.71 9.72 -13.26
C THR A 313 17.86 9.81 -11.99
N TRP A 314 18.42 9.35 -10.87
CA TRP A 314 17.79 9.49 -9.58
C TRP A 314 17.88 10.91 -9.05
N GLN A 315 16.75 11.52 -8.75
CA GLN A 315 16.65 12.76 -8.00
C GLN A 315 16.45 12.41 -6.52
N MET A 316 17.44 12.75 -5.69
CA MET A 316 17.42 12.43 -4.27
C MET A 316 16.82 13.57 -3.46
N GLU A 317 15.96 13.22 -2.51
CA GLU A 317 15.31 14.13 -1.55
C GLU A 317 15.40 13.56 -0.14
N THR A 318 15.14 14.40 0.85
CA THR A 318 15.20 14.00 2.26
C THR A 318 13.84 14.16 2.92
N MET A 319 13.31 13.06 3.47
CA MET A 319 12.12 13.08 4.33
C MET A 319 12.42 13.79 5.66
N PRO A 320 11.42 14.43 6.27
CA PRO A 320 11.57 15.08 7.58
C PRO A 320 11.86 14.09 8.72
N VAL A 321 11.47 12.82 8.57
CA VAL A 321 11.63 11.75 9.57
C VAL A 321 12.17 10.50 8.89
N ALA A 322 13.18 9.86 9.50
CA ALA A 322 13.69 8.57 9.06
C ALA A 322 12.59 7.49 9.14
N ARG A 323 12.57 6.56 8.20
CA ARG A 323 11.48 5.57 8.18
C ARG A 323 11.90 4.25 7.56
N VAL A 324 11.69 3.18 8.31
CA VAL A 324 11.70 1.78 7.85
C VAL A 324 10.33 1.17 8.12
N MET A 325 9.88 0.21 7.33
CA MET A 325 8.56 -0.43 7.46
C MET A 325 7.37 0.55 7.32
N GLY A 326 7.54 1.64 6.58
CA GLY A 326 6.43 2.55 6.27
C GLY A 326 5.71 2.16 5.01
N ASP A 327 4.41 2.45 4.93
CA ASP A 327 3.60 2.26 3.74
C ASP A 327 3.53 3.54 2.90
N MET A 328 3.38 3.41 1.59
CA MET A 328 3.15 4.52 0.67
C MET A 328 1.82 4.33 -0.06
N VAL A 329 0.89 5.26 0.17
CA VAL A 329 -0.48 5.20 -0.36
C VAL A 329 -0.74 6.41 -1.27
N LEU A 330 -1.13 6.16 -2.52
CA LEU A 330 -1.56 7.19 -3.46
C LEU A 330 -2.90 7.78 -3.01
N LEU A 331 -2.96 9.10 -2.85
CA LEU A 331 -4.20 9.80 -2.49
C LEU A 331 -4.97 10.21 -3.76
N PRO A 332 -6.31 10.21 -3.73
CA PRO A 332 -7.13 10.42 -4.93
C PRO A 332 -7.09 11.84 -5.50
N THR A 333 -6.32 12.76 -4.90
CA THR A 333 -6.08 14.13 -5.39
C THR A 333 -5.43 14.18 -6.78
N GLY A 334 -4.81 13.06 -7.21
CA GLY A 334 -4.08 12.96 -8.46
C GLY A 334 -2.63 13.44 -8.40
N ALA A 335 -2.12 13.76 -7.22
CA ALA A 335 -0.72 14.16 -7.04
C ALA A 335 -0.11 13.54 -5.77
N ASP A 336 -0.81 13.56 -4.65
CA ASP A 336 -0.25 13.34 -3.32
C ASP A 336 0.00 11.85 -3.02
N VAL A 337 1.10 11.58 -2.32
CA VAL A 337 1.45 10.27 -1.73
C VAL A 337 1.51 10.40 -0.22
N LEU A 338 0.76 9.56 0.49
CA LEU A 338 0.84 9.47 1.95
C LEU A 338 1.91 8.43 2.32
N ILE A 339 2.87 8.82 3.16
CA ILE A 339 3.88 7.96 3.78
C ILE A 339 3.49 7.80 5.25
N ILE A 340 3.16 6.59 5.68
CA ILE A 340 2.53 6.32 6.98
C ILE A 340 3.15 5.08 7.62
N ASN A 341 2.94 4.83 8.92
CA ASN A 341 3.47 3.69 9.67
C ASN A 341 5.00 3.68 9.77
N GLY A 342 5.57 2.64 10.37
CA GLY A 342 7.00 2.35 10.43
C GLY A 342 7.73 2.87 11.66
N ALA A 343 9.05 2.78 11.62
CA ALA A 343 9.96 3.09 12.72
C ALA A 343 11.14 3.98 12.28
N GLU A 344 11.72 4.73 13.22
CA GLU A 344 12.92 5.55 12.95
C GLU A 344 14.23 4.73 12.97
N ALA A 345 14.21 3.51 13.53
CA ALA A 345 15.43 2.72 13.67
C ALA A 345 15.12 1.21 13.58
N GLY A 346 16.15 0.44 13.26
CA GLY A 346 16.09 -1.00 13.11
C GLY A 346 15.77 -1.45 11.68
N THR A 347 15.05 -2.55 11.53
CA THR A 347 14.72 -3.19 10.26
C THR A 347 13.44 -3.99 10.39
N ALA A 348 12.92 -4.53 9.29
CA ALA A 348 11.79 -5.47 9.36
C ALA A 348 12.22 -6.80 9.99
N GLY A 349 11.32 -7.39 10.75
CA GLY A 349 11.51 -8.64 11.48
C GLY A 349 11.00 -8.56 12.90
N TRP A 350 10.90 -9.71 13.54
CA TRP A 350 10.40 -9.81 14.91
C TRP A 350 11.33 -9.11 15.90
N GLU A 351 10.78 -8.17 16.66
CA GLU A 351 11.47 -7.36 17.67
C GLU A 351 12.60 -6.46 17.12
N LEU A 352 12.65 -6.21 15.79
CA LEU A 352 13.76 -5.50 15.15
C LEU A 352 13.49 -4.03 14.84
N GLY A 353 12.28 -3.52 15.07
CA GLY A 353 11.93 -2.09 14.92
C GLY A 353 12.00 -1.32 16.23
N ARG A 354 12.42 -0.05 16.17
CA ARG A 354 12.46 0.86 17.34
C ARG A 354 12.01 2.26 16.95
N ASN A 355 11.48 2.98 17.94
CA ASN A 355 11.03 4.37 17.79
C ASN A 355 9.95 4.49 16.70
N PRO A 356 8.69 4.09 16.98
CA PRO A 356 7.60 4.14 16.01
C PRO A 356 7.36 5.57 15.52
N VAL A 357 7.18 5.73 14.20
CA VAL A 357 6.86 7.01 13.58
C VAL A 357 5.34 7.19 13.57
N LEU A 358 4.85 8.04 14.47
CA LEU A 358 3.41 8.26 14.65
C LEU A 358 2.83 9.26 13.65
N SER A 359 3.64 10.17 13.12
CA SER A 359 3.18 11.22 12.19
C SER A 359 3.29 10.75 10.75
N PRO A 360 2.18 10.69 10.00
CA PRO A 360 2.23 10.53 8.55
C PRO A 360 2.89 11.72 7.87
N VAL A 361 3.34 11.53 6.65
CA VAL A 361 3.90 12.59 5.81
C VAL A 361 3.22 12.53 4.44
N VAL A 362 2.71 13.65 3.95
CA VAL A 362 2.24 13.77 2.57
C VAL A 362 3.39 14.26 1.70
N TYR A 363 3.74 13.49 0.68
CA TYR A 363 4.66 13.89 -0.38
C TYR A 363 3.88 14.45 -1.56
N ARG A 364 4.26 15.65 -2.03
CA ARG A 364 3.62 16.40 -3.11
C ARG A 364 4.59 16.55 -4.29
N PRO A 365 4.57 15.62 -5.26
CA PRO A 365 5.53 15.59 -6.36
C PRO A 365 5.54 16.86 -7.23
N ASP A 366 4.41 17.57 -7.29
CA ASP A 366 4.24 18.80 -8.10
C ASP A 366 4.85 20.05 -7.41
N ARG A 367 5.25 19.95 -6.15
CA ARG A 367 5.90 21.06 -5.44
C ARG A 367 7.38 21.16 -5.77
N PRO A 368 7.99 22.36 -5.64
CA PRO A 368 9.44 22.50 -5.74
C PRO A 368 10.18 21.58 -4.76
N SER A 369 11.36 21.11 -5.18
CA SER A 369 12.26 20.36 -4.27
C SER A 369 12.51 21.12 -2.98
N GLY A 370 12.54 20.41 -1.84
CA GLY A 370 12.65 20.99 -0.50
C GLY A 370 11.32 21.42 0.15
N SER A 371 10.20 21.47 -0.61
CA SER A 371 8.86 21.82 -0.09
C SER A 371 7.81 20.72 -0.31
N ARG A 372 8.24 19.51 -0.72
CA ARG A 372 7.35 18.41 -1.09
C ARG A 372 6.80 17.63 0.09
N PHE A 373 7.48 17.61 1.22
CA PHE A 373 7.09 16.82 2.38
C PHE A 373 6.33 17.67 3.40
N VAL A 374 5.12 17.23 3.76
CA VAL A 374 4.27 17.92 4.75
C VAL A 374 3.89 16.93 5.85
N VAL A 375 4.41 17.15 7.06
CA VAL A 375 4.11 16.32 8.24
C VAL A 375 2.64 16.49 8.62
N GLN A 376 1.97 15.39 8.95
CA GLN A 376 0.56 15.34 9.33
C GLN A 376 0.39 15.09 10.84
N SER A 377 -0.86 15.22 11.33
CA SER A 377 -1.21 14.96 12.72
C SER A 377 -0.87 13.52 13.13
N PRO A 378 -0.21 13.30 14.28
CA PRO A 378 0.22 11.98 14.72
C PRO A 378 -0.95 11.10 15.15
N SER A 379 -0.82 9.78 14.97
CA SER A 379 -1.58 8.76 15.69
C SER A 379 -1.05 8.60 17.12
N SER A 380 -1.83 7.99 17.98
CA SER A 380 -1.38 7.49 19.29
C SER A 380 -0.96 6.02 19.27
N VAL A 381 -1.08 5.34 18.14
CA VAL A 381 -0.90 3.89 17.99
C VAL A 381 0.38 3.59 17.21
N PRO A 382 1.37 2.92 17.81
CA PRO A 382 2.53 2.43 17.09
C PRO A 382 2.14 1.42 16.00
N ARG A 383 2.64 1.61 14.78
CA ARG A 383 2.41 0.73 13.62
C ARG A 383 3.78 0.31 13.07
N LEU A 384 4.29 -0.81 13.57
CA LEU A 384 5.62 -1.35 13.25
C LEU A 384 5.51 -2.54 12.28
N TYR A 385 6.30 -3.59 12.53
CA TYR A 385 6.31 -4.80 11.71
C TYR A 385 4.92 -5.44 11.61
N HIS A 386 4.52 -5.85 10.40
CA HIS A 386 3.18 -6.37 10.10
C HIS A 386 2.04 -5.35 10.31
N SER A 387 2.31 -4.07 10.05
CA SER A 387 1.25 -3.07 9.85
C SER A 387 1.02 -2.82 8.36
N THR A 388 -0.19 -2.35 8.01
CA THR A 388 -0.59 -2.03 6.64
C THR A 388 -1.51 -0.82 6.58
N ALA A 389 -1.58 -0.20 5.38
CA ALA A 389 -2.47 0.91 5.09
C ALA A 389 -3.05 0.79 3.68
N VAL A 390 -4.36 1.08 3.51
CA VAL A 390 -5.04 1.07 2.21
C VAL A 390 -5.98 2.26 2.06
N LEU A 391 -6.06 2.84 0.84
CA LEU A 391 -7.00 3.89 0.51
C LEU A 391 -8.43 3.32 0.46
N LEU A 392 -9.37 4.01 1.09
CA LEU A 392 -10.80 3.72 1.04
C LEU A 392 -11.51 4.59 -0.01
N ARG A 393 -12.67 4.15 -0.45
CA ARG A 393 -13.49 4.85 -1.44
C ARG A 393 -13.95 6.24 -0.96
N ASP A 394 -14.13 6.44 0.34
CA ASP A 394 -14.47 7.73 0.93
C ASP A 394 -13.29 8.72 1.02
N GLY A 395 -12.10 8.31 0.58
CA GLY A 395 -10.87 9.12 0.59
C GLY A 395 -10.06 9.05 1.89
N ARG A 396 -10.54 8.34 2.92
CA ARG A 396 -9.73 8.03 4.11
C ARG A 396 -8.73 6.91 3.81
N VAL A 397 -7.75 6.76 4.69
CA VAL A 397 -6.80 5.64 4.64
C VAL A 397 -7.02 4.76 5.85
N LEU A 398 -7.42 3.50 5.62
CA LEU A 398 -7.56 2.47 6.66
C LEU A 398 -6.18 2.00 7.08
N VAL A 399 -5.95 1.91 8.39
CA VAL A 399 -4.67 1.51 8.98
C VAL A 399 -4.93 0.45 10.04
N GLY A 400 -4.14 -0.61 9.99
CA GLY A 400 -4.26 -1.70 10.95
C GLY A 400 -2.96 -2.45 11.16
N GLY A 401 -3.00 -3.43 12.06
CA GLY A 401 -1.88 -4.29 12.37
C GLY A 401 -0.83 -3.59 13.21
N SER A 402 0.21 -4.19 13.34
CA SER A 402 1.49 -4.26 14.01
C SER A 402 1.52 -5.47 14.94
N ASN A 403 2.22 -6.51 14.51
CA ASN A 403 2.60 -7.62 15.37
C ASN A 403 4.11 -7.86 15.23
N PRO A 404 4.94 -7.18 16.05
CA PRO A 404 6.39 -7.37 16.00
C PRO A 404 6.87 -8.64 16.73
N HIS A 405 5.98 -9.57 17.04
CA HIS A 405 6.26 -10.81 17.79
C HIS A 405 6.06 -12.06 16.94
N ILE A 406 6.66 -13.14 17.39
CA ILE A 406 6.47 -14.46 16.73
C ILE A 406 5.03 -14.97 16.94
N TYR A 407 4.49 -14.81 18.14
CA TYR A 407 3.11 -15.07 18.50
C TYR A 407 2.41 -13.77 18.89
N TYR A 408 1.10 -13.79 19.08
CA TYR A 408 0.41 -12.65 19.67
C TYR A 408 0.88 -12.44 21.11
N ASN A 409 1.27 -11.21 21.43
CA ASN A 409 1.71 -10.83 22.76
C ASN A 409 1.15 -9.46 23.13
N PHE A 410 0.26 -9.42 24.12
CA PHE A 410 -0.51 -8.25 24.49
C PHE A 410 0.01 -7.51 25.73
N SER A 411 0.97 -8.08 26.46
CA SER A 411 1.45 -7.52 27.72
C SER A 411 2.90 -7.86 28.00
N GLY A 412 3.56 -7.02 28.81
CA GLY A 412 4.94 -7.28 29.24
C GLY A 412 6.00 -7.07 28.15
N VAL A 413 5.63 -6.48 27.00
CA VAL A 413 6.52 -6.20 25.86
C VAL A 413 6.47 -4.73 25.48
N GLN A 414 7.52 -4.24 24.83
CA GLN A 414 7.66 -2.82 24.47
C GLN A 414 6.58 -2.35 23.47
N TYR A 415 6.23 -3.19 22.49
CA TYR A 415 5.22 -2.92 21.47
C TYR A 415 4.26 -4.09 21.38
N PRO A 416 3.15 -4.08 22.14
CA PRO A 416 2.16 -5.17 22.11
C PRO A 416 1.58 -5.39 20.71
N THR A 417 1.09 -6.62 20.47
CA THR A 417 0.32 -6.94 19.27
C THR A 417 -0.88 -6.00 19.16
N GLU A 418 -1.08 -5.40 18.00
CA GLU A 418 -2.09 -4.38 17.77
C GLU A 418 -3.22 -4.91 16.90
N LEU A 419 -4.45 -4.87 17.42
CA LEU A 419 -5.66 -5.41 16.79
C LEU A 419 -6.68 -4.33 16.44
N ARG A 420 -6.38 -3.03 16.68
CA ARG A 420 -7.27 -1.92 16.34
C ARG A 420 -7.21 -1.61 14.85
N LEU A 421 -8.37 -1.20 14.29
CA LEU A 421 -8.44 -0.50 13.00
C LEU A 421 -8.69 0.99 13.24
N GLU A 422 -7.89 1.82 12.59
CA GLU A 422 -8.04 3.26 12.54
C GLU A 422 -8.21 3.74 11.10
N ALA A 423 -8.81 4.91 10.92
CA ALA A 423 -8.78 5.62 9.66
C ALA A 423 -8.07 6.96 9.83
N PHE A 424 -7.11 7.23 8.95
CA PHE A 424 -6.53 8.56 8.77
C PHE A 424 -7.35 9.33 7.73
N SER A 425 -7.84 10.51 8.12
CA SER A 425 -8.52 11.47 7.26
C SER A 425 -7.52 12.54 6.84
N PRO A 426 -7.03 12.56 5.59
CA PRO A 426 -6.17 13.64 5.11
C PRO A 426 -6.85 15.00 5.16
N ALA A 427 -6.07 16.08 5.08
CA ALA A 427 -6.55 17.46 5.23
C ALA A 427 -7.70 17.83 4.27
N TYR A 428 -7.78 17.23 3.08
CA TYR A 428 -8.89 17.47 2.14
C TYR A 428 -10.26 16.97 2.65
N LEU A 429 -10.30 16.16 3.70
CA LEU A 429 -11.53 15.72 4.36
C LEU A 429 -11.91 16.62 5.56
N SER A 430 -11.21 17.74 5.76
CA SER A 430 -11.56 18.70 6.81
C SER A 430 -12.94 19.34 6.57
N ARG A 431 -13.55 19.84 7.63
CA ARG A 431 -14.83 20.57 7.54
C ARG A 431 -14.73 21.80 6.63
N ASP A 432 -13.59 22.47 6.62
CA ASP A 432 -13.37 23.66 5.80
C ASP A 432 -13.39 23.35 4.29
N SER A 433 -13.09 22.11 3.93
CA SER A 433 -13.11 21.62 2.55
C SER A 433 -14.48 21.10 2.10
N SER A 434 -15.47 20.99 3.00
CA SER A 434 -16.77 20.34 2.73
C SER A 434 -17.53 20.95 1.56
N GLY A 435 -17.49 22.28 1.40
CA GLY A 435 -18.13 22.97 0.28
C GLY A 435 -17.49 22.69 -1.09
N LEU A 436 -16.23 22.29 -1.11
CA LEU A 436 -15.47 21.94 -2.32
C LEU A 436 -15.65 20.46 -2.71
N ARG A 437 -16.09 19.63 -1.77
CA ARG A 437 -16.20 18.18 -2.00
C ARG A 437 -17.41 17.88 -2.89
N ALA A 438 -17.14 17.38 -4.09
CA ALA A 438 -18.18 16.97 -5.03
C ALA A 438 -18.87 15.67 -4.57
N VAL A 439 -20.12 15.49 -4.99
CA VAL A 439 -20.88 14.24 -4.87
C VAL A 439 -21.18 13.76 -6.28
N ILE A 440 -20.62 12.63 -6.68
CA ILE A 440 -20.87 12.03 -7.99
C ILE A 440 -22.30 11.52 -8.04
N VAL A 441 -22.98 11.85 -9.14
CA VAL A 441 -24.34 11.36 -9.43
C VAL A 441 -24.19 10.11 -10.28
N THR A 442 -24.50 8.94 -9.72
CA THR A 442 -24.34 7.65 -10.42
C THR A 442 -25.41 7.42 -11.47
N GLU A 443 -26.62 7.97 -11.27
CA GLU A 443 -27.69 7.92 -12.25
C GLU A 443 -27.31 8.76 -13.49
N GLY A 444 -27.23 8.11 -14.65
CA GLY A 444 -26.79 8.74 -15.91
C GLY A 444 -25.26 8.89 -16.06
N SER A 445 -24.46 8.43 -15.10
CA SER A 445 -23.01 8.31 -15.24
C SER A 445 -22.62 6.92 -15.75
N ALA A 446 -21.58 6.84 -16.60
CA ALA A 446 -21.05 5.56 -17.05
C ALA A 446 -20.19 4.94 -15.94
N LEU A 447 -20.55 3.75 -15.47
CA LEU A 447 -19.77 2.96 -14.51
C LEU A 447 -19.01 1.81 -15.19
N GLU A 448 -19.42 1.40 -16.40
CA GLU A 448 -18.69 0.50 -17.28
C GLU A 448 -17.92 1.32 -18.31
N LEU A 449 -16.60 1.19 -18.32
CA LEU A 449 -15.70 1.96 -19.18
C LEU A 449 -15.09 1.07 -20.25
N SER A 450 -15.01 1.59 -21.48
CA SER A 450 -14.26 0.94 -22.56
C SER A 450 -13.03 1.77 -22.92
N TYR A 451 -11.92 1.10 -23.20
CA TYR A 451 -10.65 1.74 -23.54
C TYR A 451 -10.77 2.77 -24.65
N GLY A 452 -10.19 3.96 -24.42
CA GLY A 452 -10.14 5.06 -25.37
C GLY A 452 -11.46 5.76 -25.67
N LYS A 453 -12.55 5.43 -24.95
CA LYS A 453 -13.85 6.08 -25.14
C LYS A 453 -14.05 7.25 -24.18
N GLU A 454 -14.74 8.28 -24.64
CA GLU A 454 -15.21 9.35 -23.76
C GLU A 454 -16.46 8.87 -22.99
N PHE A 455 -16.58 9.36 -21.76
CA PHE A 455 -17.76 9.12 -20.91
C PHE A 455 -18.13 10.41 -20.16
N VAL A 456 -19.38 10.49 -19.74
CA VAL A 456 -19.93 11.62 -18.99
C VAL A 456 -20.03 11.25 -17.53
N LEU A 457 -19.57 12.16 -16.66
CA LEU A 457 -19.68 12.02 -15.20
C LEU A 457 -20.43 13.23 -14.64
N GLY A 458 -21.62 12.99 -14.11
CA GLY A 458 -22.43 13.98 -13.41
C GLY A 458 -22.00 14.13 -11.96
N PHE A 459 -22.01 15.35 -11.43
CA PHE A 459 -21.70 15.58 -10.02
C PHE A 459 -22.38 16.87 -9.50
N ASN A 460 -22.62 16.90 -8.20
CA ASN A 460 -23.08 18.09 -7.47
C ASN A 460 -21.95 18.60 -6.58
N VAL A 461 -21.81 19.92 -6.48
CA VAL A 461 -20.85 20.55 -5.54
C VAL A 461 -21.36 21.92 -5.12
N SER A 462 -21.22 22.25 -3.83
CA SER A 462 -21.70 23.52 -3.29
C SER A 462 -20.85 24.71 -3.76
N LEU A 463 -19.56 24.52 -3.93
CA LEU A 463 -18.61 25.55 -4.33
C LEU A 463 -17.69 25.04 -5.46
N LEU A 464 -18.01 25.42 -6.69
CA LEU A 464 -17.14 25.24 -7.85
C LEU A 464 -16.41 26.55 -8.17
N ARG A 465 -15.12 26.62 -7.88
CA ARG A 465 -14.30 27.82 -8.12
C ARG A 465 -13.74 27.89 -9.54
N SER A 466 -13.47 26.75 -10.12
CA SER A 466 -12.96 26.62 -11.49
C SER A 466 -13.77 25.60 -12.25
N LYS A 467 -13.90 25.78 -13.58
CA LYS A 467 -14.46 24.76 -14.47
C LYS A 467 -13.46 23.66 -14.85
N ASP A 468 -12.25 23.77 -14.34
CA ASP A 468 -11.17 22.80 -14.56
C ASP A 468 -11.10 21.86 -13.35
N VAL A 469 -11.95 20.83 -13.34
CA VAL A 469 -11.90 19.75 -12.35
C VAL A 469 -11.05 18.60 -12.87
N ARG A 470 -10.32 17.96 -11.98
CA ARG A 470 -9.57 16.76 -12.30
C ARG A 470 -10.46 15.53 -12.11
N VAL A 471 -10.34 14.55 -12.99
CA VAL A 471 -10.94 13.22 -12.83
C VAL A 471 -9.81 12.22 -12.60
N THR A 472 -9.87 11.48 -11.49
CA THR A 472 -8.84 10.49 -11.15
C THR A 472 -9.44 9.10 -11.00
N MET A 473 -8.67 8.08 -11.36
CA MET A 473 -9.07 6.68 -11.31
C MET A 473 -7.98 5.89 -10.57
N VAL A 474 -8.33 5.21 -9.47
CA VAL A 474 -7.38 4.55 -8.56
C VAL A 474 -7.69 3.05 -8.49
N MET A 475 -6.72 2.21 -8.85
CA MET A 475 -6.76 0.77 -8.60
C MET A 475 -6.38 0.52 -7.13
N PRO A 476 -7.21 -0.18 -6.34
CA PRO A 476 -6.88 -0.53 -4.96
C PRO A 476 -5.64 -1.42 -4.88
N ALA A 477 -4.81 -1.16 -3.89
CA ALA A 477 -3.61 -1.92 -3.64
C ALA A 477 -3.87 -3.17 -2.80
N PHE A 478 -3.07 -4.20 -3.02
CA PHE A 478 -2.78 -5.21 -2.02
C PHE A 478 -1.56 -4.75 -1.20
N SER A 479 -1.77 -4.45 0.07
CA SER A 479 -0.73 -3.92 0.95
C SER A 479 -0.21 -4.97 1.90
N THR A 480 1.11 -5.10 1.98
CA THR A 480 1.83 -5.95 2.93
C THR A 480 3.30 -5.51 3.02
N HIS A 481 3.92 -5.65 4.19
CA HIS A 481 5.36 -5.47 4.38
C HIS A 481 5.95 -4.24 3.68
N SER A 482 5.29 -3.06 3.84
CA SER A 482 5.75 -1.78 3.29
C SER A 482 5.64 -1.65 1.77
N PHE A 483 4.91 -2.52 1.11
CA PHE A 483 4.68 -2.45 -0.32
C PHE A 483 3.21 -2.61 -0.67
N SER A 484 2.67 -1.64 -1.43
CA SER A 484 1.31 -1.60 -1.95
C SER A 484 1.31 -2.11 -3.40
N MET A 485 1.16 -3.43 -3.58
CA MET A 485 1.18 -4.07 -4.89
C MET A 485 -0.05 -3.66 -5.70
N ASN A 486 0.12 -3.52 -7.01
CA ASN A 486 -0.92 -3.15 -7.99
C ASN A 486 -1.50 -1.73 -7.81
N GLN A 487 -1.05 -0.97 -6.83
CA GLN A 487 -1.49 0.42 -6.65
C GLN A 487 -1.19 1.23 -7.91
N ARG A 488 -2.22 1.85 -8.48
CA ARG A 488 -2.10 2.65 -9.69
C ARG A 488 -3.10 3.78 -9.69
N LEU A 489 -2.65 5.00 -9.94
CA LEU A 489 -3.50 6.17 -10.05
C LEU A 489 -3.34 6.80 -11.41
N LEU A 490 -4.45 7.06 -12.08
CA LEU A 490 -4.53 7.68 -13.40
C LEU A 490 -5.23 9.04 -13.28
N ILE A 491 -4.64 10.06 -13.87
CA ILE A 491 -5.27 11.36 -14.08
C ILE A 491 -5.84 11.32 -15.50
N LEU A 492 -7.17 11.32 -15.61
CA LEU A 492 -7.85 11.21 -16.90
C LEU A 492 -7.87 12.55 -17.62
N GLY A 493 -7.77 12.51 -18.93
CA GLY A 493 -8.03 13.69 -19.76
C GLY A 493 -9.51 14.09 -19.63
N SER A 494 -9.80 15.35 -19.33
CA SER A 494 -11.15 15.85 -19.14
C SER A 494 -11.37 17.16 -19.88
N LYS A 495 -12.64 17.40 -20.31
CA LYS A 495 -13.08 18.68 -20.91
C LYS A 495 -13.59 19.59 -19.80
N ALA A 496 -13.70 20.89 -20.10
CA ALA A 496 -14.26 21.86 -19.17
C ALA A 496 -15.68 21.46 -18.70
N VAL A 497 -15.95 21.69 -17.42
CA VAL A 497 -17.22 21.38 -16.79
C VAL A 497 -18.36 22.19 -17.42
N THR A 498 -19.45 21.52 -17.70
CA THR A 498 -20.74 22.12 -18.12
C THR A 498 -21.75 22.05 -16.98
N GLY A 499 -22.78 22.93 -17.03
CA GLY A 499 -23.83 22.94 -16.02
C GLY A 499 -24.06 24.30 -15.39
N SER A 500 -24.97 24.40 -14.41
CA SER A 500 -25.46 25.63 -13.81
C SER A 500 -25.33 25.63 -12.30
N SER A 501 -24.98 26.79 -11.75
CA SER A 501 -24.89 27.04 -10.31
C SER A 501 -26.24 27.25 -9.62
N SER A 502 -27.39 27.20 -10.35
CA SER A 502 -28.73 27.42 -9.79
C SER A 502 -29.75 26.46 -10.40
N PRO A 503 -30.71 25.93 -9.60
CA PRO A 503 -30.82 25.95 -8.12
C PRO A 503 -30.17 24.77 -7.40
N ARG A 504 -29.48 23.82 -8.11
CA ARG A 504 -28.96 22.58 -7.51
C ARG A 504 -27.44 22.37 -7.66
N SER A 505 -26.71 23.36 -8.21
CA SER A 505 -25.25 23.26 -8.41
C SER A 505 -24.82 21.93 -9.09
N SER A 506 -25.57 21.53 -10.14
CA SER A 506 -25.40 20.28 -10.87
C SER A 506 -24.51 20.50 -12.10
N TYR A 507 -23.51 19.69 -12.22
CA TYR A 507 -22.46 19.80 -13.22
C TYR A 507 -22.19 18.47 -13.91
N ALA A 508 -21.61 18.53 -15.10
CA ALA A 508 -21.11 17.36 -15.80
C ALA A 508 -19.70 17.63 -16.35
N VAL A 509 -18.87 16.62 -16.32
CA VAL A 509 -17.56 16.60 -16.96
C VAL A 509 -17.48 15.45 -17.95
N VAL A 510 -16.93 15.69 -19.12
CA VAL A 510 -16.60 14.63 -20.10
C VAL A 510 -15.16 14.22 -19.85
N ALA A 511 -14.92 12.97 -19.55
CA ALA A 511 -13.59 12.42 -19.37
C ALA A 511 -13.30 11.32 -20.40
N ALA A 512 -12.02 11.11 -20.72
CA ALA A 512 -11.57 10.03 -21.57
C ALA A 512 -11.10 8.85 -20.73
N ALA A 513 -11.63 7.67 -20.98
CA ALA A 513 -11.11 6.43 -20.40
C ALA A 513 -9.66 6.19 -20.89
N PRO A 514 -8.81 5.51 -20.11
CA PRO A 514 -7.46 5.14 -20.52
C PRO A 514 -7.44 4.47 -21.89
N ALA A 515 -6.42 4.77 -22.69
CA ALA A 515 -6.38 4.33 -24.09
C ALA A 515 -6.15 2.81 -24.25
N SER A 516 -5.61 2.14 -23.22
CA SER A 516 -5.26 0.72 -23.30
C SER A 516 -5.14 0.06 -21.93
N ALA A 517 -5.20 -1.27 -21.94
CA ALA A 517 -4.94 -2.10 -20.77
C ALA A 517 -3.49 -1.98 -20.22
N THR A 518 -2.56 -1.47 -21.00
CA THR A 518 -1.20 -1.16 -20.54
C THR A 518 -1.20 0.04 -19.59
N LEU A 519 -2.03 1.06 -19.86
CA LEU A 519 -2.20 2.21 -18.98
C LEU A 519 -3.05 1.85 -17.76
N ALA A 520 -4.15 1.14 -17.97
CA ALA A 520 -5.06 0.67 -16.94
C ALA A 520 -5.36 -0.81 -17.15
N PRO A 521 -4.69 -1.75 -16.46
CA PRO A 521 -5.08 -3.15 -16.49
C PRO A 521 -6.59 -3.33 -16.27
N PRO A 522 -7.22 -4.35 -16.90
CA PRO A 522 -8.67 -4.53 -16.77
C PRO A 522 -9.06 -4.83 -15.32
N GLY A 523 -10.23 -4.34 -14.90
CA GLY A 523 -10.75 -4.55 -13.55
C GLY A 523 -11.44 -3.33 -12.96
N TYR A 524 -11.55 -3.31 -11.64
CA TYR A 524 -12.28 -2.30 -10.89
C TYR A 524 -11.37 -1.20 -10.36
N TYR A 525 -11.85 0.04 -10.49
CA TYR A 525 -11.18 1.24 -10.02
C TYR A 525 -12.15 2.13 -9.25
N MET A 526 -11.62 2.87 -8.28
CA MET A 526 -12.33 3.99 -7.65
C MET A 526 -12.15 5.23 -8.51
N LEU A 527 -13.23 5.83 -8.99
CA LEU A 527 -13.25 7.05 -9.80
C LEU A 527 -13.65 8.25 -8.93
N PHE A 528 -12.89 9.33 -9.02
CA PHE A 528 -13.11 10.55 -8.23
C PHE A 528 -13.20 11.79 -9.12
N VAL A 529 -14.03 12.76 -8.71
CA VAL A 529 -14.00 14.14 -9.17
C VAL A 529 -13.23 14.96 -8.13
N VAL A 530 -12.18 15.64 -8.57
CA VAL A 530 -11.31 16.43 -7.69
C VAL A 530 -11.47 17.91 -8.02
N ASN A 531 -12.06 18.66 -7.09
CA ASN A 531 -12.29 20.10 -7.18
C ASN A 531 -11.33 20.83 -6.24
N GLU A 532 -10.42 21.67 -6.76
CA GLU A 532 -9.41 22.40 -5.97
C GLU A 532 -8.58 21.50 -5.03
N GLY A 533 -8.24 20.29 -5.49
CA GLY A 533 -7.49 19.31 -4.69
C GLY A 533 -8.33 18.54 -3.66
N VAL A 534 -9.64 18.76 -3.61
CA VAL A 534 -10.58 18.03 -2.73
C VAL A 534 -11.29 16.95 -3.56
N PRO A 535 -11.01 15.67 -3.32
CA PRO A 535 -11.68 14.58 -4.01
C PRO A 535 -13.11 14.38 -3.47
N SER A 536 -14.01 13.99 -4.36
CA SER A 536 -15.34 13.45 -4.02
C SER A 536 -15.20 12.18 -3.15
N GLU A 537 -16.30 11.63 -2.71
CA GLU A 537 -16.36 10.18 -2.50
C GLU A 537 -16.25 9.49 -3.86
N GLY A 538 -15.47 8.40 -3.92
CA GLY A 538 -15.26 7.66 -5.14
C GLY A 538 -16.51 6.85 -5.54
N VAL A 539 -16.62 6.52 -6.81
CA VAL A 539 -17.54 5.52 -7.32
C VAL A 539 -16.74 4.40 -7.97
N TRP A 540 -17.24 3.17 -7.84
CA TRP A 540 -16.62 2.04 -8.53
C TRP A 540 -16.93 2.07 -10.00
N VAL A 541 -15.91 1.95 -10.83
CA VAL A 541 -16.01 1.77 -12.28
C VAL A 541 -15.25 0.51 -12.67
N HIS A 542 -15.74 -0.16 -13.70
CA HIS A 542 -15.09 -1.32 -14.28
C HIS A 542 -14.59 -0.98 -15.67
N ILE A 543 -13.34 -1.33 -15.99
CA ILE A 543 -12.76 -1.13 -17.32
C ILE A 543 -12.39 -2.45 -17.97
N GLN A 544 -12.83 -2.62 -19.24
CA GLN A 544 -12.59 -3.81 -20.05
C GLN A 544 -12.52 -3.52 -21.54
#